data_d0299ade8388901277cbbd893b586275
#
_entry.id   d0299ade8388901277cbbd893b586275
#
_cell.length_a   1.000
_cell.length_b   1.000
_cell.length_c   1.000
_cell.angle_alpha   90.00
_cell.angle_beta   90.00
_cell.angle_gamma   90.00
#
_symmetry.space_group_name_H-M   'P 1'
#
loop_
_entity.id
_entity.type
_entity.pdbx_description
1 polymer ?
#
loop_
_entity_poly.entity_id
_entity_poly.type
_entity_poly.pdbx_seq_one_letter_code
_entity_poly.pdbx_strand_id
1 'polypeptide(L)'
;MTREGGWVGATVWDLAGSRAPMAPLWTAFADVAPQQPDERDFQGGSRESLRSILEGAALRDVEVSELPVTVTHPTFEEWWHPYLHGVGPAGEVVAALDPDRRREVEEALRRNLGDGPFDITAVAWAGRGRA
;
A
#
# COMPACT_ATOMS: atom_id res chain seq x y z
N MET A 1 -4.77 -6.13 -26.31
CA MET A 1 -5.53 -7.40 -26.22
C MET A 1 -4.54 -8.55 -26.18
N THR A 2 -4.63 -9.45 -25.21
CA THR A 2 -3.74 -10.61 -25.11
C THR A 2 -4.19 -11.67 -26.10
N ARG A 3 -3.24 -12.30 -26.82
CA ARG A 3 -3.55 -13.41 -27.74
C ARG A 3 -3.95 -14.64 -26.93
N GLU A 4 -4.74 -15.54 -27.53
CA GLU A 4 -5.08 -16.84 -26.94
C GLU A 4 -3.81 -17.59 -26.49
N GLY A 5 -3.82 -18.13 -25.28
CA GLY A 5 -2.68 -18.78 -24.64
C GLY A 5 -1.59 -17.83 -24.14
N GLY A 6 -1.75 -16.51 -24.29
CA GLY A 6 -0.83 -15.52 -23.77
C GLY A 6 -0.97 -15.35 -22.25
N TRP A 7 0.10 -14.83 -21.59
CA TRP A 7 0.07 -14.54 -20.17
C TRP A 7 -0.47 -13.15 -19.88
N VAL A 8 -1.30 -13.06 -18.84
CA VAL A 8 -1.72 -11.80 -18.21
C VAL A 8 -1.14 -11.79 -16.81
N GLY A 9 -0.52 -10.69 -16.43
CA GLY A 9 0.03 -10.50 -15.07
C GLY A 9 -0.51 -9.23 -14.43
N ALA A 10 -0.69 -9.27 -13.12
CA ALA A 10 -1.08 -8.11 -12.31
C ALA A 10 -0.32 -8.14 -10.99
N THR A 11 -0.02 -6.96 -10.46
CA THR A 11 0.54 -6.79 -9.12
C THR A 11 -0.26 -5.75 -8.35
N VAL A 12 -0.42 -5.99 -7.05
CA VAL A 12 -1.09 -5.07 -6.13
C VAL A 12 -0.43 -5.18 -4.77
N TRP A 13 -0.34 -4.08 -4.03
CA TRP A 13 0.14 -4.12 -2.64
C TRP A 13 -0.80 -4.95 -1.77
N ASP A 14 -0.25 -5.60 -0.76
CA ASP A 14 -1.04 -6.28 0.28
C ASP A 14 -1.65 -5.25 1.23
N LEU A 15 -2.74 -4.64 0.77
CA LEU A 15 -3.46 -3.61 1.49
C LEU A 15 -4.23 -4.20 2.67
N ALA A 16 -4.95 -5.29 2.43
CA ALA A 16 -5.73 -5.98 3.46
C ALA A 16 -4.86 -6.52 4.60
N GLY A 17 -3.64 -6.97 4.31
CA GLY A 17 -2.66 -7.41 5.30
C GLY A 17 -1.88 -6.29 5.96
N SER A 18 -2.13 -5.03 5.61
CA SER A 18 -1.39 -3.86 6.11
C SER A 18 0.13 -3.97 5.87
N ARG A 19 0.50 -4.51 4.70
CA ARG A 19 1.91 -4.70 4.30
C ARG A 19 2.29 -3.86 3.07
N ALA A 20 1.51 -2.82 2.76
CA ALA A 20 1.85 -1.84 1.72
C ALA A 20 2.91 -0.84 2.22
N PRO A 21 3.64 -0.15 1.32
CA PRO A 21 4.67 0.83 1.74
C PRO A 21 4.13 1.95 2.61
N MET A 22 2.85 2.31 2.46
CA MET A 22 2.16 3.35 3.24
C MET A 22 1.46 2.83 4.50
N ALA A 23 1.61 1.55 4.85
CA ALA A 23 0.97 0.97 6.04
C ALA A 23 1.24 1.74 7.35
N PRO A 24 2.44 2.29 7.61
CA PRO A 24 2.67 3.13 8.79
C PRO A 24 1.73 4.34 8.88
N LEU A 25 1.40 4.97 7.72
CA LEU A 25 0.46 6.09 7.67
C LEU A 25 -0.95 5.68 8.07
N TRP A 26 -1.46 4.59 7.51
CA TRP A 26 -2.79 4.08 7.85
C TRP A 26 -2.91 3.69 9.32
N THR A 27 -1.84 3.16 9.91
CA THR A 27 -1.78 2.90 11.35
C THR A 27 -1.88 4.21 12.15
N ALA A 28 -1.11 5.23 11.78
CA ALA A 28 -1.17 6.53 12.46
C ALA A 28 -2.53 7.22 12.27
N PHE A 29 -3.14 7.13 11.09
CA PHE A 29 -4.49 7.67 10.84
C PHE A 29 -5.57 6.98 11.69
N ALA A 30 -5.49 5.68 11.91
CA ALA A 30 -6.43 4.96 12.76
C ALA A 30 -6.45 5.51 14.19
N ASP A 31 -5.29 5.98 14.68
CA ASP A 31 -5.15 6.54 16.02
C ASP A 31 -5.59 8.02 16.10
N VAL A 32 -5.21 8.82 15.09
CA VAL A 32 -5.35 10.29 15.12
C VAL A 32 -6.57 10.78 14.35
N ALA A 33 -6.94 10.13 13.25
CA ALA A 33 -8.01 10.53 12.33
C ALA A 33 -8.81 9.30 11.83
N PRO A 34 -9.51 8.57 12.70
CA PRO A 34 -10.13 7.27 12.39
C PRO A 34 -11.28 7.32 11.37
N GLN A 35 -11.70 8.51 10.93
CA GLN A 35 -12.80 8.71 9.96
C GLN A 35 -12.31 8.79 8.51
N GLN A 36 -11.01 8.63 8.28
CA GLN A 36 -10.46 8.68 6.93
C GLN A 36 -10.71 7.38 6.17
N PRO A 37 -10.90 7.43 4.83
CA PRO A 37 -10.97 6.24 4.00
C PRO A 37 -9.73 5.36 4.21
N ASP A 38 -9.93 4.05 4.27
CA ASP A 38 -8.87 3.08 4.47
C ASP A 38 -8.68 2.24 3.21
N GLU A 39 -7.45 2.15 2.71
CA GLU A 39 -7.14 1.35 1.52
C GLU A 39 -7.23 -0.16 1.77
N ARG A 40 -7.32 -0.61 3.02
CA ARG A 40 -7.44 -2.05 3.35
C ARG A 40 -8.67 -2.71 2.75
N ASP A 41 -9.71 -1.92 2.46
CA ASP A 41 -10.97 -2.41 1.87
C ASP A 41 -10.96 -2.43 0.33
N PHE A 42 -9.86 -2.04 -0.32
CA PHE A 42 -9.76 -2.04 -1.78
C PHE A 42 -9.83 -3.44 -2.37
N GLN A 43 -10.64 -3.59 -3.42
CA GLN A 43 -10.71 -4.81 -4.20
C GLN A 43 -9.36 -5.12 -4.85
N GLY A 44 -8.93 -6.38 -4.74
CA GLY A 44 -7.62 -6.82 -5.24
C GLY A 44 -6.51 -6.74 -4.20
N GLY A 45 -6.70 -5.99 -3.11
CA GLY A 45 -5.69 -5.77 -2.07
C GLY A 45 -5.37 -6.99 -1.17
N SER A 46 -5.85 -8.18 -1.51
CA SER A 46 -5.49 -9.44 -0.87
C SER A 46 -5.20 -10.52 -1.91
N ARG A 47 -4.56 -11.60 -1.46
CA ARG A 47 -4.27 -12.78 -2.29
C ARG A 47 -5.55 -13.36 -2.91
N GLU A 48 -6.57 -13.55 -2.08
CA GLU A 48 -7.84 -14.15 -2.46
C GLU A 48 -8.59 -13.24 -3.44
N SER A 49 -8.61 -11.95 -3.18
CA SER A 49 -9.28 -10.98 -4.04
C SER A 49 -8.60 -10.87 -5.41
N LEU A 50 -7.26 -10.80 -5.47
CA LEU A 50 -6.52 -10.79 -6.73
C LEU A 50 -6.77 -12.08 -7.53
N ARG A 51 -6.74 -13.25 -6.87
CA ARG A 51 -7.06 -14.55 -7.50
C ARG A 51 -8.46 -14.53 -8.09
N SER A 52 -9.47 -14.12 -7.33
CA SER A 52 -10.85 -14.07 -7.77
C SER A 52 -11.04 -13.15 -8.98
N ILE A 53 -10.34 -12.02 -9.03
CA ILE A 53 -10.38 -11.11 -10.18
C ILE A 53 -9.83 -11.80 -11.43
N LEU A 54 -8.67 -12.47 -11.33
CA LEU A 54 -8.05 -13.16 -12.46
C LEU A 54 -8.90 -14.33 -12.96
N GLU A 55 -9.45 -15.13 -12.05
CA GLU A 55 -10.37 -16.25 -12.38
C GLU A 55 -11.67 -15.73 -12.98
N GLY A 56 -12.23 -14.63 -12.44
CA GLY A 56 -13.42 -13.95 -12.97
C GLY A 56 -13.23 -13.37 -14.37
N ALA A 57 -11.98 -13.05 -14.74
CA ALA A 57 -11.60 -12.66 -16.11
C ALA A 57 -11.42 -13.87 -17.06
N ALA A 58 -11.86 -15.05 -16.66
CA ALA A 58 -11.76 -16.32 -17.41
C ALA A 58 -10.31 -16.73 -17.74
N LEU A 59 -9.33 -16.27 -16.96
CA LEU A 59 -7.95 -16.73 -17.10
C LEU A 59 -7.80 -18.14 -16.49
N ARG A 60 -6.99 -18.96 -17.15
CA ARG A 60 -6.64 -20.33 -16.72
C ARG A 60 -5.28 -20.34 -16.04
N ASP A 61 -4.98 -21.41 -15.32
CA ASP A 61 -3.69 -21.61 -14.65
C ASP A 61 -3.31 -20.41 -13.74
N VAL A 62 -4.29 -19.91 -12.99
CA VAL A 62 -4.10 -18.73 -12.15
C VAL A 62 -3.20 -19.05 -10.95
N GLU A 63 -2.10 -18.34 -10.86
CA GLU A 63 -1.14 -18.40 -9.75
C GLU A 63 -1.04 -17.03 -9.09
N VAL A 64 -0.96 -17.01 -7.75
CA VAL A 64 -0.71 -15.78 -6.97
C VAL A 64 0.38 -16.06 -5.95
N SER A 65 1.40 -15.21 -5.92
CA SER A 65 2.55 -15.30 -5.01
C SER A 65 2.85 -13.97 -4.35
N GLU A 66 3.61 -14.00 -3.26
CA GLU A 66 4.13 -12.79 -2.60
C GLU A 66 5.39 -12.29 -3.29
N LEU A 67 5.51 -10.96 -3.37
CA LEU A 67 6.72 -10.24 -3.75
C LEU A 67 7.10 -9.28 -2.62
N PRO A 68 7.95 -9.69 -1.67
CA PRO A 68 8.44 -8.79 -0.65
C PRO A 68 9.51 -7.85 -1.21
N VAL A 69 9.51 -6.60 -0.75
CA VAL A 69 10.54 -5.61 -1.05
C VAL A 69 10.84 -4.80 0.20
N THR A 70 12.11 -4.57 0.47
CA THR A 70 12.56 -3.73 1.58
C THR A 70 13.29 -2.51 1.01
N VAL A 71 12.92 -1.33 1.50
CA VAL A 71 13.55 -0.06 1.16
C VAL A 71 14.05 0.59 2.44
N THR A 72 15.34 0.93 2.46
CA THR A 72 15.94 1.73 3.53
C THR A 72 15.71 3.21 3.24
N HIS A 73 15.09 3.91 4.17
CA HIS A 73 14.92 5.37 4.13
C HIS A 73 16.00 6.02 5.01
N PRO A 74 16.85 6.89 4.44
CA PRO A 74 17.96 7.50 5.18
C PRO A 74 17.48 8.38 6.31
N THR A 75 16.39 9.13 6.11
CA THR A 75 15.78 10.02 7.10
C THR A 75 14.26 9.94 7.06
N PHE A 76 13.65 10.33 8.16
CA PHE A 76 12.20 10.47 8.24
C PHE A 76 11.68 11.50 7.23
N GLU A 77 12.38 12.61 7.06
CA GLU A 77 12.01 13.69 6.14
C GLU A 77 11.91 13.21 4.69
N GLU A 78 12.88 12.41 4.22
CA GLU A 78 12.86 11.88 2.85
C GLU A 78 11.65 10.96 2.61
N TRP A 79 11.25 10.18 3.62
CA TRP A 79 10.08 9.34 3.54
C TRP A 79 8.78 10.13 3.68
N TRP A 80 8.73 11.13 4.57
CA TRP A 80 7.52 11.90 4.90
C TRP A 80 7.17 12.97 3.87
N HIS A 81 8.17 13.66 3.32
CA HIS A 81 7.99 14.81 2.45
C HIS A 81 7.05 14.60 1.25
N PRO A 82 7.07 13.47 0.51
CA PRO A 82 6.14 13.25 -0.59
C PRO A 82 4.67 13.30 -0.17
N TYR A 83 4.34 12.84 1.02
CA TYR A 83 2.96 12.83 1.52
C TYR A 83 2.44 14.23 1.84
N LEU A 84 3.31 15.16 2.22
CA LEU A 84 2.95 16.57 2.44
C LEU A 84 2.48 17.25 1.14
N HIS A 85 2.86 16.71 -0.01
CA HIS A 85 2.48 17.21 -1.33
C HIS A 85 1.31 16.45 -1.96
N GLY A 86 0.59 15.65 -1.20
CA GLY A 86 -0.59 14.93 -1.68
C GLY A 86 -0.28 13.79 -2.65
N VAL A 87 0.92 13.18 -2.55
CA VAL A 87 1.29 12.07 -3.43
C VAL A 87 0.54 10.80 -3.01
N GLY A 88 -0.32 10.33 -3.91
CA GLY A 88 -1.16 9.15 -3.73
C GLY A 88 -2.29 9.34 -2.70
N PRO A 89 -3.17 8.32 -2.50
CA PRO A 89 -4.32 8.42 -1.62
C PRO A 89 -3.96 8.80 -0.17
N ALA A 90 -2.90 8.21 0.37
CA ALA A 90 -2.43 8.54 1.72
C ALA A 90 -1.92 9.97 1.81
N GLY A 91 -1.23 10.48 0.78
CA GLY A 91 -0.80 11.88 0.70
C GLY A 91 -1.97 12.85 0.58
N GLU A 92 -3.02 12.50 -0.15
CA GLU A 92 -4.25 13.31 -0.22
C GLU A 92 -4.89 13.46 1.16
N VAL A 93 -4.93 12.38 1.95
CA VAL A 93 -5.41 12.43 3.35
C VAL A 93 -4.53 13.37 4.17
N VAL A 94 -3.19 13.23 4.12
CA VAL A 94 -2.25 14.12 4.85
C VAL A 94 -2.45 15.58 4.47
N ALA A 95 -2.56 15.87 3.17
CA ALA A 95 -2.74 17.23 2.68
C ALA A 95 -4.08 17.87 3.12
N ALA A 96 -5.12 17.06 3.30
CA ALA A 96 -6.45 17.49 3.74
C ALA A 96 -6.56 17.70 5.26
N LEU A 97 -5.62 17.17 6.05
CA LEU A 97 -5.62 17.37 7.51
C LEU A 97 -5.34 18.84 7.86
N ASP A 98 -6.01 19.33 8.91
CA ASP A 98 -5.62 20.59 9.51
C ASP A 98 -4.20 20.53 10.10
N PRO A 99 -3.53 21.69 10.31
CA PRO A 99 -2.13 21.70 10.75
C PRO A 99 -1.87 20.98 12.07
N ASP A 100 -2.81 20.99 13.01
CA ASP A 100 -2.64 20.36 14.32
C ASP A 100 -2.73 18.84 14.20
N ARG A 101 -3.74 18.33 13.48
CA ARG A 101 -3.88 16.90 13.19
C ARG A 101 -2.70 16.35 12.38
N ARG A 102 -2.23 17.12 11.41
CA ARG A 102 -1.03 16.73 10.63
C ARG A 102 0.18 16.58 11.52
N ARG A 103 0.38 17.49 12.47
CA ARG A 103 1.47 17.41 13.45
C ARG A 103 1.36 16.20 14.35
N GLU A 104 0.15 15.89 14.85
CA GLU A 104 -0.11 14.70 15.66
C GLU A 104 0.24 13.41 14.90
N VAL A 105 -0.13 13.31 13.61
CA VAL A 105 0.22 12.18 12.73
C VAL A 105 1.73 12.09 12.55
N GLU A 106 2.41 13.21 12.24
CA GLU A 106 3.86 13.24 12.08
C GLU A 106 4.59 12.78 13.35
N GLU A 107 4.17 13.27 14.52
CA GLU A 107 4.74 12.86 15.81
C GLU A 107 4.52 11.38 16.10
N ALA A 108 3.34 10.83 15.79
CA ALA A 108 3.05 9.41 15.94
C ALA A 108 3.96 8.56 15.03
N LEU A 109 4.14 8.98 13.78
CA LEU A 109 5.01 8.31 12.83
C LEU A 109 6.48 8.36 13.27
N ARG A 110 6.98 9.52 13.74
CA ARG A 110 8.35 9.63 14.27
C ARG A 110 8.58 8.75 15.49
N ARG A 111 7.60 8.64 16.38
CA ARG A 111 7.73 7.72 17.53
C ARG A 111 7.86 6.26 17.10
N ASN A 112 7.20 5.88 16.01
CA ASN A 112 7.18 4.50 15.52
C ASN A 112 8.37 4.15 14.63
N LEU A 113 8.77 5.06 13.74
CA LEU A 113 9.80 4.85 12.73
C LEU A 113 11.19 5.37 13.16
N GLY A 114 11.23 6.39 14.02
CA GLY A 114 12.45 7.12 14.35
C GLY A 114 12.81 8.15 13.30
N ASP A 115 13.96 8.82 13.49
CA ASP A 115 14.45 9.86 12.58
C ASP A 115 15.24 9.28 11.38
N GLY A 116 15.58 8.00 11.44
CA GLY A 116 16.30 7.27 10.42
C GLY A 116 17.76 6.92 10.81
N PRO A 117 18.42 6.06 10.01
CA PRO A 117 17.83 5.29 8.92
C PRO A 117 16.88 4.21 9.43
N PHE A 118 15.84 3.89 8.65
CA PHE A 118 14.92 2.79 8.95
C PHE A 118 14.49 2.05 7.67
N ASP A 119 14.11 0.79 7.84
CA ASP A 119 13.63 -0.05 6.76
C ASP A 119 12.11 -0.14 6.76
N ILE A 120 11.50 -0.05 5.57
CA ILE A 120 10.11 -0.43 5.34
C ILE A 120 10.12 -1.66 4.43
N THR A 121 9.60 -2.77 4.95
CA THR A 121 9.35 -3.97 4.16
C THR A 121 7.89 -3.97 3.73
N ALA A 122 7.67 -3.91 2.43
CA ALA A 122 6.35 -4.03 1.83
C ALA A 122 6.20 -5.37 1.12
N VAL A 123 4.96 -5.81 0.95
CA VAL A 123 4.62 -7.02 0.21
C VAL A 123 3.60 -6.66 -0.87
N ALA A 124 3.87 -7.10 -2.10
CA ALA A 124 2.88 -7.11 -3.16
C ALA A 124 2.42 -8.54 -3.44
N TRP A 125 1.15 -8.67 -3.82
CA TRP A 125 0.63 -9.87 -4.46
C TRP A 125 0.89 -9.79 -5.95
N ALA A 126 1.55 -10.80 -6.50
CA ALA A 126 1.75 -10.96 -7.94
C ALA A 126 0.90 -12.11 -8.44
N GLY A 127 -0.03 -11.81 -9.32
CA GLY A 127 -0.91 -12.79 -9.94
C GLY A 127 -0.62 -12.92 -11.43
N ARG A 128 -0.75 -14.13 -11.98
CA ARG A 128 -0.71 -14.38 -13.42
C ARG A 128 -1.71 -15.45 -13.81
N GLY A 129 -2.12 -15.42 -15.08
CA GLY A 129 -2.98 -16.44 -15.67
C GLY A 129 -2.88 -16.45 -17.19
N ARG A 130 -3.39 -17.48 -17.83
CA ARG A 130 -3.42 -17.62 -19.29
C ARG A 130 -4.77 -17.20 -19.85
N ALA A 131 -4.73 -16.41 -20.91
CA ALA A 131 -5.90 -16.05 -21.70
C ALA A 131 -6.39 -17.22 -22.55
#